data_34b89535b66bca896e0003e76fe8fb8a
#
_entry.id   34b89535b66bca896e0003e76fe8fb8a
#
_cell.length_a   1.000
_cell.length_b   1.000
_cell.length_c   1.000
_cell.angle_alpha   90.00
_cell.angle_beta   90.00
_cell.angle_gamma   90.00
#
_symmetry.space_group_name_H-M   'P 1'
#
loop_
_entity.id
_entity.type
_entity.pdbx_description
1 polymer ?
#
loop_
_entity_poly.entity_id
_entity_poly.type
_entity_poly.pdbx_seq_one_letter_code
_entity_poly.pdbx_strand_id
1 'polypeptide(L)'
;MIKYYCGGRGSSSSGGGRFGRGGGLNPANIVSTSSLISARNGGYRDEVDQVLTVAKDIQDEYGINLDYDIATLKGKDAQGTLGYYDGSNLAINQNYLNVDKMNKTYDASVESGYHPSRGNKSGLEAVTSHEMGHKLTDEIGKKMGLGSWKLDEVSDRVLKEASKKAGYKNATYKLASKVSGYAKSSKAEALAEAFADVYCNGSKASKESKAIVDVMNSYLKK
;
A
#
# COMPACT_ATOMS: atom_id res chain seq x y z
N MET A 1 -15.82 -1.44 8.62
CA MET A 1 -14.96 -1.67 7.43
C MET A 1 -13.72 -0.80 7.63
N ILE A 2 -12.54 -1.42 7.73
CA ILE A 2 -11.28 -0.71 7.92
C ILE A 2 -10.79 -0.35 6.52
N LYS A 3 -10.39 0.91 6.29
CA LYS A 3 -9.88 1.40 5.00
C LYS A 3 -8.40 1.74 5.14
N TYR A 4 -7.59 1.35 4.19
CA TYR A 4 -6.14 1.54 4.14
C TYR A 4 -5.77 2.62 3.11
N TYR A 5 -4.69 3.36 3.36
CA TYR A 5 -4.33 4.53 2.57
C TYR A 5 -2.85 4.66 2.37
N CYS A 6 -2.42 4.91 1.16
CA CYS A 6 -1.14 5.51 0.89
C CYS A 6 -1.28 7.03 1.03
N GLY A 7 -0.90 7.58 2.19
CA GLY A 7 -1.01 9.01 2.49
C GLY A 7 0.32 9.73 2.33
N GLY A 8 0.29 10.90 1.66
CA GLY A 8 1.35 11.88 1.78
C GLY A 8 1.40 12.44 3.21
N ARG A 9 2.59 12.83 3.70
CA ARG A 9 2.97 13.36 5.01
C ARG A 9 1.83 13.66 5.99
N GLY A 10 1.52 12.69 6.86
CA GLY A 10 0.87 12.97 8.14
C GLY A 10 1.95 13.20 9.20
N SER A 11 1.76 14.19 10.07
CA SER A 11 2.71 14.56 11.10
C SER A 11 3.11 13.37 11.97
N SER A 12 4.40 13.07 12.01
CA SER A 12 5.01 12.07 12.88
C SER A 12 4.87 12.48 14.35
N SER A 13 4.12 11.72 15.12
CA SER A 13 4.28 11.76 16.57
C SER A 13 5.48 10.89 16.94
N SER A 14 6.53 11.52 17.42
CA SER A 14 7.67 10.87 18.04
C SER A 14 7.24 10.25 19.37
N GLY A 15 7.15 8.94 19.43
CA GLY A 15 6.87 8.23 20.68
C GLY A 15 7.13 6.75 20.54
N GLY A 16 8.04 6.27 21.35
CA GLY A 16 8.56 4.94 21.58
C GLY A 16 7.87 3.74 20.95
N GLY A 17 8.58 3.04 20.10
CA GLY A 17 8.51 1.61 19.81
C GLY A 17 7.17 0.93 19.52
N ARG A 18 6.10 1.65 19.22
CA ARG A 18 4.75 1.12 18.95
C ARG A 18 4.23 1.63 17.60
N PHE A 19 3.47 0.76 16.91
CA PHE A 19 2.70 1.17 15.75
C PHE A 19 1.73 2.30 16.11
N GLY A 20 1.66 3.33 15.25
CA GLY A 20 0.67 4.39 15.35
C GLY A 20 -0.75 3.86 15.09
N ARG A 21 -1.74 4.66 15.40
CA ARG A 21 -3.08 4.49 14.81
C ARG A 21 -3.01 5.17 13.44
N GLY A 22 -2.96 4.38 12.37
CA GLY A 22 -3.00 4.90 11.01
C GLY A 22 -4.13 5.91 10.87
N GLY A 23 -3.80 7.11 10.40
CA GLY A 23 -4.81 8.11 10.09
C GLY A 23 -5.59 7.66 8.86
N GLY A 24 -6.76 7.08 9.05
CA GLY A 24 -7.59 6.59 7.96
C GLY A 24 -8.28 7.72 7.18
N LEU A 25 -8.57 7.49 5.86
CA LEU A 25 -9.47 8.33 5.06
C LEU A 25 -10.82 8.45 5.77
N ASN A 26 -11.29 9.64 5.95
CA ASN A 26 -12.67 9.82 6.38
C ASN A 26 -13.61 9.52 5.20
N PRO A 27 -14.46 8.49 5.29
CA PRO A 27 -15.39 8.15 4.21
C PRO A 27 -16.26 9.32 3.77
N ALA A 28 -16.56 10.25 4.68
CA ALA A 28 -17.32 11.47 4.38
C ALA A 28 -16.55 12.45 3.45
N ASN A 29 -15.27 12.23 3.23
CA ASN A 29 -14.44 13.01 2.32
C ASN A 29 -14.38 12.41 0.90
N ILE A 30 -14.97 11.24 0.65
CA ILE A 30 -15.17 10.72 -0.70
C ILE A 30 -16.38 11.43 -1.29
N VAL A 31 -16.15 12.24 -2.32
CA VAL A 31 -17.21 12.98 -3.03
C VAL A 31 -17.88 12.10 -4.07
N SER A 32 -17.06 11.41 -4.87
CA SER A 32 -17.51 10.49 -5.91
C SER A 32 -16.41 9.49 -6.25
N THR A 33 -16.80 8.37 -6.85
CA THR A 33 -15.91 7.41 -7.51
C THR A 33 -16.36 7.22 -8.95
N SER A 34 -15.41 6.92 -9.84
CA SER A 34 -15.68 6.53 -11.21
C SER A 34 -14.70 5.45 -11.64
N SER A 35 -15.12 4.56 -12.53
CA SER A 35 -14.24 3.49 -12.97
C SER A 35 -13.00 4.04 -13.70
N LEU A 36 -11.85 3.39 -13.53
CA LEU A 36 -10.62 3.71 -14.26
C LEU A 36 -10.81 3.65 -15.78
N ILE A 37 -11.65 2.74 -16.29
CA ILE A 37 -11.96 2.63 -17.72
C ILE A 37 -12.63 3.91 -18.24
N SER A 38 -13.54 4.50 -17.46
CA SER A 38 -14.18 5.77 -17.83
C SER A 38 -13.17 6.91 -17.90
N ALA A 39 -12.22 6.96 -16.94
CA ALA A 39 -11.17 7.97 -16.95
C ALA A 39 -10.18 7.79 -18.12
N ARG A 40 -9.85 6.55 -18.46
CA ARG A 40 -9.02 6.24 -19.64
C ARG A 40 -9.60 6.85 -20.92
N ASN A 41 -10.92 6.76 -21.09
CA ASN A 41 -11.65 7.34 -22.20
C ASN A 41 -11.78 8.87 -22.09
N GLY A 42 -11.68 9.41 -20.88
CA GLY A 42 -11.77 10.84 -20.55
C GLY A 42 -10.46 11.62 -20.65
N GLY A 43 -9.37 11.01 -21.15
CA GLY A 43 -8.09 11.70 -21.38
C GLY A 43 -6.93 11.32 -20.45
N TYR A 44 -7.13 10.39 -19.53
CA TYR A 44 -6.10 9.89 -18.59
C TYR A 44 -5.54 8.53 -19.02
N ARG A 45 -5.34 8.32 -20.33
CA ARG A 45 -4.97 7.00 -20.85
C ARG A 45 -3.66 6.49 -20.28
N ASP A 46 -2.61 7.28 -20.31
CA ASP A 46 -1.26 6.87 -19.91
C ASP A 46 -1.19 6.60 -18.40
N GLU A 47 -1.86 7.42 -17.61
CA GLU A 47 -1.97 7.24 -16.16
C GLU A 47 -2.72 5.97 -15.79
N VAL A 48 -3.86 5.76 -16.44
CA VAL A 48 -4.70 4.58 -16.19
C VAL A 48 -4.01 3.31 -16.65
N ASP A 49 -3.33 3.33 -17.81
CA ASP A 49 -2.60 2.18 -18.32
C ASP A 49 -1.45 1.76 -17.38
N GLN A 50 -0.78 2.70 -16.72
CA GLN A 50 0.22 2.40 -15.69
C GLN A 50 -0.41 1.69 -14.47
N VAL A 51 -1.53 2.20 -13.96
CA VAL A 51 -2.26 1.59 -12.85
C VAL A 51 -2.72 0.17 -13.21
N LEU A 52 -3.36 0.01 -14.36
CA LEU A 52 -3.90 -1.28 -14.82
C LEU A 52 -2.80 -2.30 -15.12
N THR A 53 -1.63 -1.88 -15.61
CA THR A 53 -0.49 -2.77 -15.83
C THR A 53 -0.03 -3.41 -14.53
N VAL A 54 0.26 -2.58 -13.51
CA VAL A 54 0.67 -3.09 -12.19
C VAL A 54 -0.39 -3.99 -11.58
N ALA A 55 -1.63 -3.53 -11.62
CA ALA A 55 -2.74 -4.25 -11.05
C ALA A 55 -2.91 -5.62 -11.70
N LYS A 56 -2.83 -5.67 -13.04
CA LYS A 56 -2.93 -6.91 -13.81
C LYS A 56 -1.77 -7.86 -13.52
N ASP A 57 -0.53 -7.37 -13.48
CA ASP A 57 0.64 -8.19 -13.17
C ASP A 57 0.45 -8.89 -11.82
N ILE A 58 0.00 -8.14 -10.80
CA ILE A 58 -0.22 -8.70 -9.46
C ILE A 58 -1.43 -9.64 -9.43
N GLN A 59 -2.53 -9.29 -10.13
CA GLN A 59 -3.69 -10.15 -10.23
C GLN A 59 -3.36 -11.50 -10.89
N ASP A 60 -2.61 -11.47 -11.99
CA ASP A 60 -2.20 -12.67 -12.72
C ASP A 60 -1.25 -13.53 -11.87
N GLU A 61 -0.31 -12.91 -11.13
CA GLU A 61 0.63 -13.62 -10.25
C GLU A 61 -0.06 -14.34 -9.09
N TYR A 62 -1.07 -13.70 -8.48
CA TYR A 62 -1.69 -14.20 -7.24
C TYR A 62 -3.10 -14.77 -7.44
N GLY A 63 -3.66 -14.74 -8.65
CA GLY A 63 -4.99 -15.25 -8.94
C GLY A 63 -6.10 -14.49 -8.23
N ILE A 64 -5.98 -13.16 -8.10
CA ILE A 64 -6.94 -12.31 -7.38
C ILE A 64 -7.70 -11.41 -8.35
N ASN A 65 -8.90 -10.98 -7.93
CA ASN A 65 -9.69 -10.01 -8.65
C ASN A 65 -10.00 -8.80 -7.78
N LEU A 66 -10.05 -7.63 -8.41
CA LEU A 66 -10.33 -6.36 -7.74
C LEU A 66 -10.89 -5.36 -8.75
N ASP A 67 -11.80 -4.49 -8.31
CA ASP A 67 -12.26 -3.36 -9.08
C ASP A 67 -11.38 -2.14 -8.84
N TYR A 68 -11.25 -1.29 -9.86
CA TYR A 68 -10.37 -0.12 -9.86
C TYR A 68 -11.14 1.13 -10.17
N ASP A 69 -11.00 2.12 -9.30
CA ASP A 69 -11.70 3.38 -9.37
C ASP A 69 -10.73 4.58 -9.34
N ILE A 70 -11.26 5.72 -9.72
CA ILE A 70 -10.73 7.03 -9.41
C ILE A 70 -11.65 7.66 -8.39
N ALA A 71 -11.08 8.20 -7.33
CA ALA A 71 -11.83 8.88 -6.29
C ALA A 71 -11.59 10.38 -6.30
N THR A 72 -12.67 11.14 -6.28
CA THR A 72 -12.64 12.57 -5.96
C THR A 72 -12.76 12.73 -4.46
N LEU A 73 -11.73 13.30 -3.83
CA LEU A 73 -11.66 13.52 -2.39
C LEU A 73 -11.78 15.00 -2.05
N LYS A 74 -12.26 15.32 -0.85
CA LYS A 74 -12.34 16.70 -0.32
C LYS A 74 -11.61 16.84 1.02
N GLY A 75 -11.47 18.09 1.45
CA GLY A 75 -10.82 18.40 2.72
C GLY A 75 -9.34 18.02 2.73
N LYS A 76 -8.82 17.64 3.88
CA LYS A 76 -7.42 17.23 4.05
C LYS A 76 -7.05 15.99 3.22
N ASP A 77 -8.01 15.10 2.98
CA ASP A 77 -7.77 13.85 2.25
C ASP A 77 -7.55 14.11 0.76
N ALA A 78 -8.09 15.19 0.20
CA ALA A 78 -7.84 15.59 -1.19
C ALA A 78 -6.35 15.84 -1.48
N GLN A 79 -5.57 16.25 -0.50
CA GLN A 79 -4.14 16.54 -0.62
C GLN A 79 -3.24 15.52 0.10
N GLY A 80 -3.80 14.76 1.04
CA GLY A 80 -3.04 13.86 1.91
C GLY A 80 -3.13 12.39 1.53
N THR A 81 -4.04 12.00 0.64
CA THR A 81 -4.25 10.60 0.24
C THR A 81 -3.94 10.45 -1.24
N LEU A 82 -3.01 9.57 -1.60
CA LEU A 82 -2.62 9.31 -2.99
C LEU A 82 -3.52 8.24 -3.62
N GLY A 83 -3.82 7.20 -2.87
CA GLY A 83 -4.72 6.10 -3.21
C GLY A 83 -5.27 5.45 -1.95
N TYR A 84 -6.17 4.50 -2.11
CA TYR A 84 -6.67 3.68 -1.02
C TYR A 84 -7.24 2.34 -1.51
N TYR A 85 -7.21 1.35 -0.63
CA TYR A 85 -7.96 0.10 -0.74
C TYR A 85 -9.04 0.06 0.33
N ASP A 86 -10.30 -0.24 -0.03
CA ASP A 86 -11.42 -0.18 0.91
C ASP A 86 -11.99 -1.55 1.32
N GLY A 87 -11.32 -2.62 0.93
CA GLY A 87 -11.75 -3.99 1.14
C GLY A 87 -12.45 -4.60 -0.09
N SER A 88 -12.85 -3.76 -1.04
CA SER A 88 -13.53 -4.18 -2.29
C SER A 88 -12.84 -3.59 -3.51
N ASN A 89 -12.55 -2.28 -3.48
CA ASN A 89 -12.00 -1.53 -4.61
C ASN A 89 -10.66 -0.91 -4.24
N LEU A 90 -9.79 -0.80 -5.24
CA LEU A 90 -8.63 0.08 -5.21
C LEU A 90 -9.00 1.39 -5.91
N ALA A 91 -8.70 2.52 -5.28
CA ALA A 91 -8.95 3.81 -5.90
C ALA A 91 -7.71 4.71 -5.86
N ILE A 92 -7.46 5.42 -6.97
CA ILE A 92 -6.46 6.48 -7.07
C ILE A 92 -7.16 7.82 -6.88
N ASN A 93 -6.58 8.69 -6.08
CA ASN A 93 -7.10 10.04 -5.91
C ASN A 93 -6.94 10.84 -7.20
N GLN A 94 -8.04 11.34 -7.74
CA GLN A 94 -8.08 12.11 -8.97
C GLN A 94 -7.10 13.29 -8.98
N ASN A 95 -6.87 13.93 -7.84
CA ASN A 95 -5.91 15.02 -7.73
C ASN A 95 -4.47 14.63 -8.06
N TYR A 96 -4.16 13.34 -8.01
CA TYR A 96 -2.83 12.78 -8.28
C TYR A 96 -2.81 11.89 -9.53
N LEU A 97 -3.90 11.85 -10.29
CA LEU A 97 -3.95 11.13 -11.56
C LEU A 97 -3.24 11.95 -12.66
N ASN A 98 -1.96 12.15 -12.45
CA ASN A 98 -1.01 12.78 -13.34
C ASN A 98 0.39 12.29 -12.99
N VAL A 99 1.11 11.74 -13.95
CA VAL A 99 2.40 11.04 -13.71
C VAL A 99 3.42 11.98 -13.05
N ASP A 100 3.60 13.18 -13.58
CA ASP A 100 4.62 14.11 -13.06
C ASP A 100 4.29 14.58 -11.63
N LYS A 101 3.02 14.92 -11.40
CA LYS A 101 2.56 15.33 -10.09
C LYS A 101 2.68 14.20 -9.06
N MET A 102 2.29 12.99 -9.44
CA MET A 102 2.41 11.82 -8.57
C MET A 102 3.88 11.51 -8.29
N ASN A 103 4.74 11.49 -9.32
CA ASN A 103 6.18 11.28 -9.15
C ASN A 103 6.78 12.30 -8.19
N LYS A 104 6.54 13.59 -8.42
CA LYS A 104 7.05 14.66 -7.56
C LYS A 104 6.60 14.50 -6.09
N THR A 105 5.34 14.15 -5.89
CA THR A 105 4.80 13.96 -4.53
C THR A 105 5.38 12.73 -3.86
N TYR A 106 5.47 11.63 -4.59
CA TYR A 106 6.03 10.39 -4.08
C TYR A 106 7.54 10.54 -3.77
N ASP A 107 8.32 11.13 -4.67
CA ASP A 107 9.76 11.36 -4.48
C ASP A 107 10.05 12.24 -3.27
N ALA A 108 9.26 13.28 -3.04
CA ALA A 108 9.38 14.10 -1.83
C ALA A 108 9.12 13.31 -0.55
N SER A 109 8.25 12.30 -0.59
CA SER A 109 8.04 11.40 0.56
C SER A 109 9.18 10.37 0.71
N VAL A 110 9.78 9.92 -0.39
CA VAL A 110 10.99 9.07 -0.35
C VAL A 110 12.17 9.84 0.26
N GLU A 111 12.42 11.07 -0.18
CA GLU A 111 13.48 11.94 0.38
C GLU A 111 13.34 12.15 1.90
N SER A 112 12.11 12.20 2.39
CA SER A 112 11.85 12.29 3.83
C SER A 112 11.92 10.95 4.58
N GLY A 113 12.17 9.84 3.88
CA GLY A 113 12.15 8.49 4.43
C GLY A 113 10.75 8.00 4.79
N TYR A 114 9.68 8.65 4.28
CA TYR A 114 8.31 8.29 4.58
C TYR A 114 7.84 7.06 3.80
N HIS A 115 8.17 6.97 2.51
CA HIS A 115 7.96 5.79 1.66
C HIS A 115 9.28 5.18 1.19
N PRO A 116 9.32 3.91 0.78
CA PRO A 116 10.48 3.32 0.11
C PRO A 116 10.67 3.93 -1.28
N SER A 117 11.86 3.77 -1.83
CA SER A 117 12.13 4.19 -3.22
C SER A 117 11.19 3.49 -4.20
N ARG A 118 10.75 4.19 -5.23
CA ARG A 118 10.00 3.62 -6.35
C ARG A 118 10.89 3.01 -7.46
N GLY A 119 12.21 3.05 -7.31
CA GLY A 119 13.14 2.56 -8.33
C GLY A 119 12.91 3.24 -9.68
N ASN A 120 12.76 2.45 -10.73
CA ASN A 120 12.47 2.93 -12.08
C ASN A 120 10.96 3.01 -12.40
N LYS A 121 10.10 2.72 -11.43
CA LYS A 121 8.65 2.78 -11.56
C LYS A 121 8.15 4.23 -11.43
N SER A 122 6.95 4.51 -11.92
CA SER A 122 6.30 5.78 -11.63
C SER A 122 5.71 5.80 -10.22
N GLY A 123 5.35 6.98 -9.73
CA GLY A 123 4.63 7.12 -8.48
C GLY A 123 3.24 6.47 -8.50
N LEU A 124 2.58 6.46 -9.67
CA LEU A 124 1.31 5.73 -9.85
C LEU A 124 1.49 4.22 -9.69
N GLU A 125 2.55 3.65 -10.29
CA GLU A 125 2.87 2.24 -10.14
C GLU A 125 3.22 1.90 -8.69
N ALA A 126 3.98 2.74 -8.00
CA ALA A 126 4.34 2.53 -6.60
C ALA A 126 3.12 2.58 -5.67
N VAL A 127 2.24 3.58 -5.83
CA VAL A 127 0.99 3.69 -5.06
C VAL A 127 0.08 2.49 -5.35
N THR A 128 -0.08 2.12 -6.61
CA THR A 128 -0.91 0.96 -6.98
C THR A 128 -0.38 -0.32 -6.35
N SER A 129 0.94 -0.57 -6.39
CA SER A 129 1.53 -1.74 -5.76
C SER A 129 1.36 -1.75 -4.24
N HIS A 130 1.39 -0.59 -3.59
CA HIS A 130 1.10 -0.44 -2.16
C HIS A 130 -0.35 -0.86 -1.85
N GLU A 131 -1.33 -0.32 -2.56
CA GLU A 131 -2.74 -0.66 -2.34
C GLU A 131 -3.03 -2.14 -2.65
N MET A 132 -2.35 -2.71 -3.66
CA MET A 132 -2.39 -4.15 -3.92
C MET A 132 -1.80 -4.97 -2.76
N GLY A 133 -0.80 -4.46 -2.05
CA GLY A 133 -0.28 -5.06 -0.83
C GLY A 133 -1.35 -5.23 0.27
N HIS A 134 -2.26 -4.26 0.41
CA HIS A 134 -3.42 -4.38 1.30
C HIS A 134 -4.40 -5.45 0.83
N LYS A 135 -4.68 -5.50 -0.48
CA LYS A 135 -5.51 -6.56 -1.08
C LYS A 135 -4.92 -7.94 -0.82
N LEU A 136 -3.62 -8.11 -1.00
CA LEU A 136 -2.94 -9.39 -0.73
C LEU A 136 -3.00 -9.78 0.74
N THR A 137 -2.93 -8.80 1.65
CA THR A 137 -3.12 -9.03 3.10
C THR A 137 -4.53 -9.57 3.40
N ASP A 138 -5.55 -9.04 2.71
CA ASP A 138 -6.93 -9.51 2.81
C ASP A 138 -7.07 -10.96 2.30
N GLU A 139 -6.43 -11.29 1.18
CA GLU A 139 -6.41 -12.67 0.64
C GLU A 139 -5.69 -13.65 1.59
N ILE A 140 -4.61 -13.24 2.23
CA ILE A 140 -3.97 -14.04 3.29
C ILE A 140 -4.97 -14.31 4.42
N GLY A 141 -5.73 -13.30 4.85
CA GLY A 141 -6.77 -13.45 5.86
C GLY A 141 -7.82 -14.48 5.48
N LYS A 142 -8.29 -14.46 4.23
CA LYS A 142 -9.24 -15.45 3.70
C LYS A 142 -8.66 -16.86 3.74
N LYS A 143 -7.42 -17.04 3.29
CA LYS A 143 -6.71 -18.33 3.33
C LYS A 143 -6.46 -18.84 4.75
N MET A 144 -6.32 -17.93 5.73
CA MET A 144 -6.24 -18.28 7.16
C MET A 144 -7.62 -18.62 7.78
N GLY A 145 -8.73 -18.52 7.03
CA GLY A 145 -10.08 -18.65 7.56
C GLY A 145 -10.52 -17.48 8.45
N LEU A 146 -9.85 -16.34 8.31
CA LEU A 146 -10.16 -15.11 9.03
C LEU A 146 -11.01 -14.19 8.17
N GLY A 147 -11.98 -13.51 8.77
CA GLY A 147 -12.77 -12.51 8.06
C GLY A 147 -11.95 -11.24 7.78
N SER A 148 -12.35 -10.46 6.77
CA SER A 148 -11.70 -9.19 6.37
C SER A 148 -11.56 -8.15 7.50
N TRP A 149 -12.32 -8.28 8.57
CA TRP A 149 -12.24 -7.44 9.76
C TRP A 149 -11.08 -7.81 10.72
N LYS A 150 -10.35 -8.92 10.46
CA LYS A 150 -9.20 -9.38 11.28
C LYS A 150 -7.84 -9.06 10.68
N LEU A 151 -7.75 -8.06 9.82
CA LEU A 151 -6.50 -7.70 9.13
C LEU A 151 -5.35 -7.36 10.09
N ASP A 152 -5.63 -6.82 11.26
CA ASP A 152 -4.60 -6.59 12.28
C ASP A 152 -4.01 -7.91 12.80
N GLU A 153 -4.82 -8.97 12.94
CA GLU A 153 -4.37 -10.30 13.33
C GLU A 153 -3.51 -10.94 12.24
N VAL A 154 -3.95 -10.84 10.98
CA VAL A 154 -3.20 -11.31 9.81
C VAL A 154 -1.84 -10.63 9.73
N SER A 155 -1.84 -9.30 9.77
CA SER A 155 -0.61 -8.49 9.69
C SER A 155 0.34 -8.79 10.87
N ASP A 156 -0.20 -8.98 12.07
CA ASP A 156 0.60 -9.34 13.25
C ASP A 156 1.30 -10.69 13.07
N ARG A 157 0.61 -11.71 12.54
CA ARG A 157 1.20 -13.02 12.27
C ARG A 157 2.32 -12.93 11.24
N VAL A 158 2.05 -12.31 10.10
CA VAL A 158 3.04 -12.15 9.03
C VAL A 158 4.28 -11.41 9.55
N LEU A 159 4.09 -10.29 10.25
CA LEU A 159 5.22 -9.52 10.79
C LEU A 159 6.00 -10.28 11.86
N LYS A 160 5.37 -11.06 12.72
CA LYS A 160 6.06 -11.90 13.72
C LYS A 160 6.94 -12.96 13.04
N GLU A 161 6.44 -13.63 12.02
CA GLU A 161 7.19 -14.62 11.25
C GLU A 161 8.34 -13.96 10.48
N ALA A 162 8.07 -12.86 9.77
CA ALA A 162 9.07 -12.08 9.05
C ALA A 162 10.16 -11.52 9.98
N SER A 163 9.76 -11.06 11.17
CA SER A 163 10.68 -10.54 12.19
C SER A 163 11.67 -11.62 12.67
N LYS A 164 11.20 -12.85 12.87
CA LYS A 164 12.06 -13.99 13.19
C LYS A 164 12.99 -14.32 12.04
N LYS A 165 12.46 -14.42 10.81
CA LYS A 165 13.22 -14.71 9.59
C LYS A 165 14.32 -13.68 9.32
N ALA A 166 14.04 -12.41 9.55
CA ALA A 166 14.99 -11.31 9.38
C ALA A 166 15.97 -11.10 10.57
N GLY A 167 15.89 -11.92 11.62
CA GLY A 167 16.78 -11.86 12.78
C GLY A 167 16.40 -10.81 13.84
N TYR A 168 15.17 -10.28 13.77
CA TYR A 168 14.66 -9.30 14.76
C TYR A 168 13.92 -9.96 15.94
N LYS A 169 13.92 -11.28 16.04
CA LYS A 169 13.17 -12.07 17.03
C LYS A 169 11.66 -11.75 16.91
N ASN A 170 11.09 -11.00 17.86
CA ASN A 170 9.68 -10.59 17.83
C ASN A 170 9.52 -9.06 17.74
N ALA A 171 10.58 -8.33 17.37
CA ALA A 171 10.56 -6.87 17.32
C ALA A 171 9.94 -6.36 16.00
N THR A 172 8.64 -6.62 15.81
CA THR A 172 7.90 -6.30 14.58
C THR A 172 7.95 -4.81 14.22
N TYR A 173 7.85 -3.92 15.22
CA TYR A 173 7.98 -2.48 14.99
C TYR A 173 9.38 -2.10 14.48
N LYS A 174 10.43 -2.74 15.03
CA LYS A 174 11.81 -2.51 14.57
C LYS A 174 12.00 -2.99 13.13
N LEU A 175 11.39 -4.13 12.77
CA LEU A 175 11.36 -4.61 11.38
C LEU A 175 10.69 -3.57 10.48
N ALA A 176 9.46 -3.15 10.79
CA ALA A 176 8.71 -2.16 10.02
C ALA A 176 9.45 -0.83 9.87
N SER A 177 10.14 -0.36 10.94
CA SER A 177 10.92 0.88 10.91
C SER A 177 12.11 0.87 9.94
N LYS A 178 12.50 -0.30 9.48
CA LYS A 178 13.56 -0.48 8.47
C LYS A 178 13.02 -0.55 7.05
N VAL A 179 11.71 -0.73 6.89
CA VAL A 179 11.04 -0.65 5.60
C VAL A 179 10.87 0.82 5.21
N SER A 180 10.10 1.58 6.02
CA SER A 180 9.86 3.00 5.77
C SER A 180 9.32 3.73 7.02
N GLY A 181 9.21 5.04 6.90
CA GLY A 181 8.53 5.88 7.91
C GLY A 181 7.05 5.54 8.04
N TYR A 182 6.39 5.32 6.91
CA TYR A 182 4.96 5.00 6.87
C TYR A 182 4.65 3.57 7.35
N ALA A 183 5.53 2.63 7.12
CA ALA A 183 5.41 1.27 7.66
C ALA A 183 5.25 1.22 9.19
N LYS A 184 5.63 2.29 9.91
CA LYS A 184 5.44 2.41 11.37
C LYS A 184 4.03 2.83 11.77
N SER A 185 3.20 3.29 10.83
CA SER A 185 1.87 3.82 11.13
C SER A 185 0.90 2.71 11.54
N SER A 186 0.98 1.54 10.91
CA SER A 186 0.25 0.34 11.32
C SER A 186 0.94 -0.93 10.82
N LYS A 187 0.50 -2.09 11.33
CA LYS A 187 1.02 -3.38 10.88
C LYS A 187 0.63 -3.67 9.42
N ALA A 188 -0.57 -3.27 9.02
CA ALA A 188 -1.04 -3.43 7.64
C ALA A 188 -0.24 -2.57 6.67
N GLU A 189 0.07 -1.31 7.06
CA GLU A 189 0.93 -0.44 6.25
C GLU A 189 2.35 -1.03 6.11
N ALA A 190 2.87 -1.68 7.15
CA ALA A 190 4.17 -2.32 7.05
C ALA A 190 4.22 -3.43 5.98
N LEU A 191 3.14 -4.19 5.81
CA LEU A 191 3.03 -5.19 4.76
C LEU A 191 2.92 -4.55 3.37
N ALA A 192 2.05 -3.55 3.24
CA ALA A 192 1.83 -2.83 1.98
C ALA A 192 3.10 -2.10 1.50
N GLU A 193 3.80 -1.40 2.40
CA GLU A 193 5.08 -0.73 2.12
C GLU A 193 6.17 -1.74 1.71
N ALA A 194 6.25 -2.87 2.41
CA ALA A 194 7.21 -3.91 2.07
C ALA A 194 6.92 -4.54 0.70
N PHE A 195 5.63 -4.74 0.37
CA PHE A 195 5.22 -5.25 -0.92
C PHE A 195 5.57 -4.25 -2.04
N ALA A 196 5.25 -2.97 -1.85
CA ALA A 196 5.61 -1.90 -2.79
C ALA A 196 7.13 -1.81 -3.00
N ASP A 197 7.92 -1.89 -1.93
CA ASP A 197 9.39 -1.89 -2.04
C ASP A 197 9.90 -3.06 -2.89
N VAL A 198 9.41 -4.27 -2.64
CA VAL A 198 9.83 -5.46 -3.40
C VAL A 198 9.36 -5.38 -4.85
N TYR A 199 8.13 -4.93 -5.11
CA TYR A 199 7.59 -4.77 -6.45
C TYR A 199 8.40 -3.75 -7.27
N CYS A 200 8.70 -2.59 -6.67
CA CYS A 200 9.39 -1.51 -7.37
C CYS A 200 10.90 -1.75 -7.52
N ASN A 201 11.54 -2.38 -6.54
CA ASN A 201 13.00 -2.45 -6.45
C ASN A 201 13.56 -3.86 -6.65
N GLY A 202 12.75 -4.91 -6.63
CA GLY A 202 13.16 -6.30 -6.88
C GLY A 202 14.32 -6.73 -5.98
N SER A 203 15.44 -7.13 -6.60
CA SER A 203 16.64 -7.55 -5.87
C SER A 203 17.26 -6.44 -5.02
N LYS A 204 17.00 -5.17 -5.32
CA LYS A 204 17.50 -3.99 -4.57
C LYS A 204 16.62 -3.61 -3.37
N ALA A 205 15.43 -4.20 -3.24
CA ALA A 205 14.56 -3.97 -2.08
C ALA A 205 15.27 -4.34 -0.78
N SER A 206 14.84 -3.73 0.32
CA SER A 206 15.43 -3.98 1.63
C SER A 206 15.31 -5.46 2.03
N LYS A 207 16.23 -5.96 2.83
CA LYS A 207 16.14 -7.33 3.34
C LYS A 207 14.91 -7.53 4.23
N GLU A 208 14.47 -6.48 4.88
CA GLU A 208 13.29 -6.46 5.72
C GLU A 208 12.01 -6.58 4.89
N SER A 209 11.90 -5.80 3.81
CA SER A 209 10.80 -5.92 2.85
C SER A 209 10.74 -7.31 2.22
N LYS A 210 11.87 -7.83 1.78
CA LYS A 210 11.96 -9.21 1.24
C LYS A 210 11.49 -10.25 2.25
N ALA A 211 11.93 -10.14 3.52
CA ALA A 211 11.51 -11.08 4.56
C ALA A 211 9.99 -11.04 4.81
N ILE A 212 9.38 -9.85 4.76
CA ILE A 212 7.93 -9.69 4.88
C ILE A 212 7.21 -10.32 3.68
N VAL A 213 7.62 -9.97 2.46
CA VAL A 213 6.98 -10.47 1.23
C VAL A 213 7.17 -11.98 1.06
N ASP A 214 8.30 -12.54 1.45
CA ASP A 214 8.53 -13.98 1.45
C ASP A 214 7.53 -14.71 2.38
N VAL A 215 7.23 -14.13 3.54
CA VAL A 215 6.20 -14.70 4.44
C VAL A 215 4.81 -14.52 3.84
N MET A 216 4.47 -13.35 3.28
CA MET A 216 3.20 -13.17 2.56
C MET A 216 3.03 -14.23 1.48
N ASN A 217 4.06 -14.46 0.64
CA ASN A 217 4.05 -15.47 -0.41
C ASN A 217 3.86 -16.89 0.11
N SER A 218 4.40 -17.20 1.29
CA SER A 218 4.20 -18.52 1.90
C SER A 218 2.74 -18.83 2.25
N TYR A 219 1.92 -17.80 2.43
CA TYR A 219 0.47 -17.92 2.62
C TYR A 219 -0.30 -17.86 1.30
N LEU A 220 0.12 -16.99 0.37
CA LEU A 220 -0.60 -16.74 -0.88
C LEU A 220 -0.44 -17.87 -1.91
N LYS A 221 0.72 -18.52 -1.95
CA LYS A 221 1.07 -19.55 -2.96
C LYS A 221 0.88 -20.99 -2.46
N LYS A 222 0.19 -21.18 -1.34
CA LYS A 222 -0.32 -22.47 -0.87
C LYS A 222 -1.73 -22.66 -1.45
#